data_3c25359318e4d4a02f1a1c85fef4f4d2
#
_entry.id   3c25359318e4d4a02f1a1c85fef4f4d2
#
_cell.length_a   1.000
_cell.length_b   1.000
_cell.length_c   1.000
_cell.angle_alpha   90.00
_cell.angle_beta   90.00
_cell.angle_gamma   90.00
#
_symmetry.space_group_name_H-M   'P 1'
#
loop_
_entity.id
_entity.type
_entity.pdbx_description
1 polymer ?
#
loop_
_entity_poly.entity_id
_entity_poly.type
_entity_poly.pdbx_seq_one_letter_code
_entity_poly.pdbx_strand_id
1 'polypeptide(L)'
;MEFFLDTGNLDEIRKAAKWGFVDGVTTNPSLVAKEGISQFQLIKSICEIIDGPVSAEVIATDAEGMISEGRELAKINANVVIKLPLTEAGISACKWFSNNKIKTNVTLCFSANQALLAAKNGATYISPFIGRVDDHGQDGLTLIEEIRTIYDNYGFATKILAASIRHSIHVKECAMLGADVGTMPFKVMQQLFTHPLTDIGLAKFLDDHKKSQLK
;
A
#
# COMPACT_ATOMS: atom_id res chain seq x y z
N MET A 1 -4.61 -10.98 3.22
CA MET A 1 -4.02 -9.79 2.59
C MET A 1 -4.42 -8.56 3.38
N GLU A 2 -3.46 -7.76 3.81
CA GLU A 2 -3.72 -6.48 4.46
C GLU A 2 -4.18 -5.43 3.43
N PHE A 3 -5.04 -4.49 3.84
CA PHE A 3 -5.53 -3.41 2.98
C PHE A 3 -4.97 -2.05 3.42
N PHE A 4 -4.19 -1.45 2.53
CA PHE A 4 -3.69 -0.09 2.74
C PHE A 4 -4.42 0.89 1.84
N LEU A 5 -4.64 2.10 2.36
CA LEU A 5 -5.24 3.19 1.60
C LEU A 5 -4.14 4.05 0.95
N ASP A 6 -4.20 4.25 -0.37
CA ASP A 6 -3.23 5.08 -1.11
C ASP A 6 -3.79 6.49 -1.30
N THR A 7 -3.58 7.33 -0.29
CA THR A 7 -4.07 8.72 -0.28
C THR A 7 -3.32 9.59 0.74
N GLY A 8 -3.27 10.91 0.52
CA GLY A 8 -2.90 11.91 1.52
C GLY A 8 -4.11 12.59 2.16
N ASN A 9 -5.32 12.35 1.65
CA ASN A 9 -6.52 13.06 2.08
C ASN A 9 -7.01 12.55 3.45
N LEU A 10 -6.95 13.40 4.47
CA LEU A 10 -7.30 13.03 5.84
C LEU A 10 -8.78 12.68 6.01
N ASP A 11 -9.69 13.24 5.21
CA ASP A 11 -11.11 12.94 5.31
C ASP A 11 -11.42 11.56 4.72
N GLU A 12 -10.76 11.17 3.60
CA GLU A 12 -10.82 9.81 3.08
C GLU A 12 -10.30 8.81 4.11
N ILE A 13 -9.15 9.11 4.76
CA ILE A 13 -8.56 8.25 5.80
C ILE A 13 -9.50 8.11 6.99
N ARG A 14 -10.05 9.21 7.53
CA ARG A 14 -11.02 9.16 8.64
C ARG A 14 -12.27 8.36 8.29
N LYS A 15 -12.75 8.49 7.05
CA LYS A 15 -13.92 7.74 6.60
C LYS A 15 -13.61 6.25 6.46
N ALA A 16 -12.47 5.91 5.87
CA ALA A 16 -12.05 4.52 5.68
C ALA A 16 -11.71 3.83 7.02
N ALA A 17 -11.11 4.54 7.96
CA ALA A 17 -10.82 4.01 9.30
C ALA A 17 -12.07 3.48 10.02
N LYS A 18 -13.22 4.12 9.80
CA LYS A 18 -14.51 3.68 10.38
C LYS A 18 -15.00 2.33 9.85
N TRP A 19 -14.47 1.86 8.72
CA TRP A 19 -14.83 0.55 8.16
C TRP A 19 -14.20 -0.62 8.93
N GLY A 20 -13.11 -0.37 9.70
CA GLY A 20 -12.50 -1.33 10.61
C GLY A 20 -11.61 -2.39 9.96
N PHE A 21 -11.27 -2.24 8.68
CA PHE A 21 -10.41 -3.18 7.95
C PHE A 21 -9.24 -2.50 7.22
N VAL A 22 -8.99 -1.22 7.46
CA VAL A 22 -7.84 -0.52 6.89
C VAL A 22 -6.65 -0.72 7.80
N ASP A 23 -5.66 -1.44 7.31
CA ASP A 23 -4.49 -1.87 8.07
C ASP A 23 -3.34 -0.86 8.01
N GLY A 24 -3.32 0.04 7.03
CA GLY A 24 -2.26 1.03 6.85
C GLY A 24 -2.53 2.05 5.76
N VAL A 25 -1.57 2.94 5.54
CA VAL A 25 -1.66 4.00 4.53
C VAL A 25 -0.35 4.10 3.75
N THR A 26 -0.44 4.25 2.44
CA THR A 26 0.70 4.66 1.61
C THR A 26 0.51 6.09 1.13
N THR A 27 1.57 6.87 1.19
CA THR A 27 1.67 8.19 0.57
C THR A 27 2.76 8.22 -0.48
N ASN A 28 2.77 9.27 -1.28
CA ASN A 28 3.85 9.59 -2.21
C ASN A 28 3.92 11.11 -2.39
N PRO A 29 5.02 11.65 -2.96
CA PRO A 29 5.18 13.10 -3.12
C PRO A 29 4.02 13.79 -3.85
N SER A 30 3.42 13.13 -4.84
CA SER A 30 2.28 13.69 -5.59
C SER A 30 1.00 13.77 -4.76
N LEU A 31 0.78 12.81 -3.86
CA LEU A 31 -0.36 12.83 -2.94
C LEU A 31 -0.15 13.89 -1.85
N VAL A 32 1.04 13.98 -1.28
CA VAL A 32 1.40 14.99 -0.28
C VAL A 32 1.22 16.42 -0.84
N ALA A 33 1.70 16.64 -2.07
CA ALA A 33 1.61 17.96 -2.71
C ALA A 33 0.17 18.48 -2.88
N LYS A 34 -0.82 17.59 -2.99
CA LYS A 34 -2.23 17.96 -3.14
C LYS A 34 -2.85 18.51 -1.84
N GLU A 35 -2.30 18.15 -0.70
CA GLU A 35 -2.89 18.50 0.60
C GLU A 35 -2.47 19.90 1.10
N GLY A 36 -1.47 20.54 0.48
CA GLY A 36 -1.05 21.91 0.81
C GLY A 36 -0.42 22.08 2.19
N ILE A 37 -0.04 21.00 2.85
CA ILE A 37 0.67 20.97 4.14
C ILE A 37 2.01 20.23 4.00
N SER A 38 2.91 20.39 4.97
CA SER A 38 4.19 19.69 4.93
C SER A 38 4.00 18.18 5.09
N GLN A 39 4.89 17.39 4.47
CA GLN A 39 4.88 15.94 4.62
C GLN A 39 4.93 15.52 6.10
N PHE A 40 5.76 16.20 6.90
CA PHE A 40 5.87 15.90 8.33
C PHE A 40 4.53 16.03 9.06
N GLN A 41 3.80 17.14 8.82
CA GLN A 41 2.48 17.35 9.41
C GLN A 41 1.47 16.32 8.93
N LEU A 42 1.47 16.02 7.62
CA LEU A 42 0.55 15.04 7.06
C LEU A 42 0.77 13.65 7.64
N ILE A 43 2.02 13.15 7.63
CA ILE A 43 2.35 11.82 8.18
C ILE A 43 1.99 11.72 9.67
N LYS A 44 2.27 12.77 10.44
CA LYS A 44 1.88 12.82 11.85
C LYS A 44 0.36 12.69 12.01
N SER A 45 -0.43 13.47 11.26
CA SER A 45 -1.89 13.40 11.31
C SER A 45 -2.45 12.04 10.87
N ILE A 46 -1.83 11.39 9.89
CA ILE A 46 -2.23 10.05 9.47
C ILE A 46 -1.98 9.03 10.59
N CYS A 47 -0.81 9.08 11.25
CA CYS A 47 -0.50 8.19 12.36
C CYS A 47 -1.40 8.38 13.59
N GLU A 48 -2.06 9.53 13.74
CA GLU A 48 -3.06 9.78 14.80
C GLU A 48 -4.42 9.12 14.48
N ILE A 49 -4.67 8.77 13.20
CA ILE A 49 -5.94 8.18 12.74
C ILE A 49 -5.83 6.67 12.58
N ILE A 50 -4.70 6.19 12.05
CA ILE A 50 -4.47 4.78 11.69
C ILE A 50 -3.40 4.20 12.61
N ASP A 51 -3.76 3.15 13.34
CA ASP A 51 -2.83 2.36 14.15
C ASP A 51 -2.23 1.22 13.30
N GLY A 52 -1.39 1.59 12.34
CA GLY A 52 -0.78 0.67 11.39
C GLY A 52 0.32 1.34 10.58
N PRO A 53 0.97 0.59 9.66
CA PRO A 53 2.07 1.11 8.86
C PRO A 53 1.67 2.31 8.00
N VAL A 54 2.47 3.39 8.06
CA VAL A 54 2.30 4.59 7.25
C VAL A 54 3.56 4.82 6.42
N SER A 55 3.47 4.63 5.11
CA SER A 55 4.62 4.81 4.20
C SER A 55 4.84 6.29 3.90
N ALA A 56 6.04 6.79 4.26
CA ALA A 56 6.52 8.15 4.01
C ALA A 56 7.71 8.10 3.05
N GLU A 57 7.55 8.68 1.85
CA GLU A 57 8.55 8.60 0.78
C GLU A 57 9.55 9.73 0.88
N VAL A 58 10.86 9.40 0.80
CA VAL A 58 11.96 10.37 0.73
C VAL A 58 12.02 11.01 -0.68
N ILE A 59 12.59 12.21 -0.75
CA ILE A 59 12.71 13.00 -2.00
C ILE A 59 14.16 13.02 -2.50
N ALA A 60 15.14 12.88 -1.61
CA ALA A 60 16.55 12.82 -1.99
C ALA A 60 16.80 11.70 -3.01
N THR A 61 17.80 11.88 -3.87
CA THR A 61 18.13 10.95 -4.97
C THR A 61 19.41 10.17 -4.73
N ASP A 62 20.21 10.57 -3.76
CA ASP A 62 21.42 9.87 -3.30
C ASP A 62 21.18 9.16 -1.96
N ALA A 63 22.00 8.15 -1.66
CA ALA A 63 21.81 7.30 -0.50
C ALA A 63 21.94 8.04 0.85
N GLU A 64 22.89 8.98 0.96
CA GLU A 64 23.12 9.74 2.19
C GLU A 64 21.96 10.69 2.49
N GLY A 65 21.47 11.38 1.46
CA GLY A 65 20.28 12.22 1.54
C GLY A 65 19.04 11.42 1.93
N MET A 66 18.79 10.27 1.28
CA MET A 66 17.68 9.37 1.62
C MET A 66 17.75 8.89 3.08
N ILE A 67 18.94 8.53 3.57
CA ILE A 67 19.16 8.12 4.96
C ILE A 67 18.88 9.28 5.91
N SER A 68 19.38 10.48 5.60
CA SER A 68 19.16 11.66 6.43
C SER A 68 17.67 12.01 6.55
N GLU A 69 16.96 12.13 5.41
CA GLU A 69 15.52 12.40 5.38
C GLU A 69 14.71 11.31 6.08
N GLY A 70 14.99 10.04 5.76
CA GLY A 70 14.23 8.92 6.32
C GLY A 70 14.41 8.78 7.83
N ARG A 71 15.57 9.13 8.38
CA ARG A 71 15.78 9.18 9.85
C ARG A 71 14.88 10.22 10.51
N GLU A 72 14.70 11.38 9.91
CA GLU A 72 13.79 12.40 10.46
C GLU A 72 12.32 11.97 10.35
N LEU A 73 11.93 11.37 9.22
CA LEU A 73 10.59 10.82 9.07
C LEU A 73 10.30 9.70 10.07
N ALA A 74 11.25 8.81 10.33
CA ALA A 74 11.09 7.71 11.29
C ALA A 74 10.88 8.17 12.74
N LYS A 75 11.28 9.39 13.10
CA LYS A 75 11.05 9.97 14.42
C LYS A 75 9.60 10.41 14.67
N ILE A 76 8.80 10.57 13.61
CA ILE A 76 7.41 11.05 13.72
C ILE A 76 6.56 10.08 14.54
N ASN A 77 6.65 8.79 14.22
CA ASN A 77 5.88 7.74 14.89
C ASN A 77 6.52 6.35 14.61
N ALA A 78 6.36 5.41 15.53
CA ALA A 78 6.85 4.03 15.37
C ALA A 78 6.19 3.27 14.19
N ASN A 79 5.04 3.74 13.72
CA ASN A 79 4.32 3.17 12.58
C ASN A 79 4.84 3.66 11.22
N VAL A 80 5.75 4.64 11.20
CA VAL A 80 6.31 5.16 9.94
C VAL A 80 7.20 4.12 9.29
N VAL A 81 6.96 3.90 8.00
CA VAL A 81 7.74 3.04 7.10
C VAL A 81 8.39 3.93 6.05
N ILE A 82 9.72 3.91 5.97
CA ILE A 82 10.47 4.76 5.02
C ILE A 82 10.32 4.21 3.62
N LYS A 83 9.74 5.00 2.73
CA LYS A 83 9.52 4.61 1.35
C LYS A 83 10.67 5.11 0.48
N LEU A 84 11.29 4.19 -0.27
CA LEU A 84 12.53 4.39 -1.01
C LEU A 84 12.35 3.99 -2.48
N PRO A 85 12.82 4.76 -3.46
CA PRO A 85 12.76 4.34 -4.86
C PRO A 85 13.70 3.16 -5.12
N LEU A 86 13.33 2.29 -6.05
CA LEU A 86 14.13 1.12 -6.43
C LEU A 86 15.26 1.55 -7.40
N THR A 87 16.23 2.26 -6.86
CA THR A 87 17.48 2.68 -7.51
C THR A 87 18.67 2.08 -6.76
N GLU A 88 19.88 2.16 -7.31
CA GLU A 88 21.09 1.74 -6.61
C GLU A 88 21.24 2.46 -5.25
N ALA A 89 21.01 3.78 -5.23
CA ALA A 89 21.02 4.58 -4.01
C ALA A 89 19.92 4.16 -3.02
N GLY A 90 18.70 3.93 -3.52
CA GLY A 90 17.57 3.49 -2.69
C GLY A 90 17.78 2.10 -2.08
N ILE A 91 18.38 1.17 -2.82
CA ILE A 91 18.71 -0.17 -2.31
C ILE A 91 19.83 -0.08 -1.26
N SER A 92 20.83 0.79 -1.46
CA SER A 92 21.89 1.04 -0.46
C SER A 92 21.29 1.64 0.82
N ALA A 93 20.40 2.63 0.70
CA ALA A 93 19.68 3.21 1.83
C ALA A 93 18.78 2.16 2.52
N CYS A 94 18.08 1.31 1.77
CA CYS A 94 17.28 0.20 2.32
C CYS A 94 18.12 -0.72 3.21
N LYS A 95 19.30 -1.11 2.77
CA LYS A 95 20.22 -1.91 3.57
C LYS A 95 20.62 -1.22 4.87
N TRP A 96 20.91 0.08 4.80
CA TRP A 96 21.25 0.86 5.99
C TRP A 96 20.07 0.88 6.99
N PHE A 97 18.83 1.16 6.53
CA PHE A 97 17.63 1.17 7.37
C PHE A 97 17.36 -0.22 7.98
N SER A 98 17.47 -1.28 7.20
CA SER A 98 17.30 -2.66 7.66
C SER A 98 18.27 -2.99 8.80
N ASN A 99 19.55 -2.64 8.67
CA ASN A 99 20.58 -2.83 9.71
C ASN A 99 20.26 -2.03 10.99
N ASN A 100 19.57 -0.90 10.86
CA ASN A 100 19.13 -0.05 11.98
C ASN A 100 17.69 -0.35 12.46
N LYS A 101 17.09 -1.46 12.02
CA LYS A 101 15.73 -1.92 12.41
C LYS A 101 14.63 -0.91 12.11
N ILE A 102 14.81 -0.08 11.11
CA ILE A 102 13.81 0.85 10.58
C ILE A 102 13.13 0.18 9.39
N LYS A 103 11.81 0.12 9.41
CA LYS A 103 11.01 -0.50 8.35
C LYS A 103 11.10 0.29 7.05
N THR A 104 11.18 -0.43 5.92
CA THR A 104 11.23 0.19 4.60
C THR A 104 10.18 -0.37 3.65
N ASN A 105 9.73 0.46 2.72
CA ASN A 105 8.90 0.09 1.59
C ASN A 105 9.63 0.51 0.30
N VAL A 106 10.19 -0.46 -0.42
CA VAL A 106 10.91 -0.18 -1.67
C VAL A 106 9.89 -0.08 -2.80
N THR A 107 9.84 1.08 -3.45
CA THR A 107 8.79 1.44 -4.43
C THR A 107 9.35 1.59 -5.84
N LEU A 108 8.44 1.78 -6.82
CA LEU A 108 8.78 1.85 -8.25
C LEU A 108 9.41 0.54 -8.74
N CYS A 109 8.82 -0.56 -8.31
CA CYS A 109 9.21 -1.91 -8.75
C CYS A 109 8.40 -2.32 -9.97
N PHE A 110 9.10 -2.72 -11.04
CA PHE A 110 8.53 -3.11 -12.33
C PHE A 110 9.07 -4.45 -12.86
N SER A 111 9.90 -5.16 -12.07
CA SER A 111 10.38 -6.50 -12.42
C SER A 111 10.68 -7.34 -11.18
N ALA A 112 10.60 -8.67 -11.35
CA ALA A 112 10.94 -9.60 -10.27
C ALA A 112 12.42 -9.53 -9.86
N ASN A 113 13.33 -9.21 -10.79
CA ASN A 113 14.74 -8.98 -10.48
C ASN A 113 14.93 -7.78 -9.54
N GLN A 114 14.17 -6.71 -9.74
CA GLN A 114 14.18 -5.56 -8.83
C GLN A 114 13.67 -5.95 -7.45
N ALA A 115 12.58 -6.72 -7.37
CA ALA A 115 12.04 -7.19 -6.11
C ALA A 115 13.02 -8.08 -5.35
N LEU A 116 13.77 -8.94 -6.05
CA LEU A 116 14.82 -9.78 -5.48
C LEU A 116 15.93 -8.93 -4.82
N LEU A 117 16.35 -7.82 -5.45
CA LEU A 117 17.33 -6.90 -4.86
C LEU A 117 16.81 -6.29 -3.55
N ALA A 118 15.55 -5.87 -3.49
CA ALA A 118 14.95 -5.30 -2.29
C ALA A 118 14.91 -6.35 -1.15
N ALA A 119 14.49 -7.57 -1.44
CA ALA A 119 14.43 -8.65 -0.44
C ALA A 119 15.81 -9.00 0.12
N LYS A 120 16.84 -9.12 -0.74
CA LYS A 120 18.22 -9.36 -0.32
C LYS A 120 18.80 -8.26 0.56
N ASN A 121 18.27 -7.05 0.48
CA ASN A 121 18.67 -5.91 1.29
C ASN A 121 17.78 -5.68 2.52
N GLY A 122 16.83 -6.60 2.79
CA GLY A 122 16.02 -6.61 4.00
C GLY A 122 14.88 -5.59 4.00
N ALA A 123 14.34 -5.27 2.83
CA ALA A 123 13.12 -4.47 2.74
C ALA A 123 11.98 -5.12 3.53
N THR A 124 11.20 -4.33 4.26
CA THR A 124 9.98 -4.83 4.93
C THR A 124 8.87 -5.05 3.89
N TYR A 125 8.72 -4.11 2.96
CA TYR A 125 7.78 -4.20 1.86
C TYR A 125 8.48 -3.94 0.53
N ILE A 126 7.98 -4.59 -0.52
CA ILE A 126 8.24 -4.26 -1.92
C ILE A 126 6.94 -3.83 -2.57
N SER A 127 6.94 -2.73 -3.31
CA SER A 127 5.75 -2.20 -3.99
C SER A 127 5.84 -2.37 -5.51
N PRO A 128 5.45 -3.52 -6.09
CA PRO A 128 5.27 -3.69 -7.52
C PRO A 128 4.08 -2.88 -8.02
N PHE A 129 4.27 -2.13 -9.11
CA PHE A 129 3.28 -1.20 -9.68
C PHE A 129 2.49 -1.86 -10.80
N ILE A 130 1.53 -2.74 -10.45
CA ILE A 130 0.79 -3.55 -11.40
C ILE A 130 0.04 -2.72 -12.45
N GLY A 131 -0.77 -1.75 -12.04
CA GLY A 131 -1.54 -0.96 -12.99
C GLY A 131 -0.70 -0.07 -13.90
N ARG A 132 0.54 0.30 -13.49
CA ARG A 132 1.46 1.00 -14.39
C ARG A 132 2.12 0.07 -15.40
N VAL A 133 2.32 -1.20 -15.06
CA VAL A 133 2.74 -2.24 -15.99
C VAL A 133 1.66 -2.45 -17.05
N ASP A 134 0.38 -2.52 -16.64
CA ASP A 134 -0.76 -2.62 -17.57
C ASP A 134 -0.83 -1.42 -18.52
N ASP A 135 -0.58 -0.20 -18.03
CA ASP A 135 -0.55 1.03 -18.86
C ASP A 135 0.49 0.92 -20.01
N HIS A 136 1.47 0.01 -19.90
CA HIS A 136 2.49 -0.27 -20.92
C HIS A 136 2.22 -1.55 -21.74
N GLY A 137 1.01 -2.09 -21.65
CA GLY A 137 0.59 -3.25 -22.44
C GLY A 137 1.17 -4.59 -21.98
N GLN A 138 1.56 -4.69 -20.72
CA GLN A 138 2.01 -5.92 -20.08
C GLN A 138 1.05 -6.29 -18.95
N ASP A 139 1.00 -7.58 -18.58
CA ASP A 139 0.18 -8.03 -17.45
C ASP A 139 0.91 -7.79 -16.12
N GLY A 140 0.46 -6.80 -15.36
CA GLY A 140 1.02 -6.47 -14.06
C GLY A 140 0.80 -7.55 -12.99
N LEU A 141 -0.18 -8.42 -13.15
CA LEU A 141 -0.43 -9.53 -12.23
C LEU A 141 0.63 -10.62 -12.32
N THR A 142 1.19 -10.85 -13.51
CA THR A 142 2.32 -11.76 -13.69
C THR A 142 3.51 -11.34 -12.82
N LEU A 143 3.73 -10.03 -12.62
CA LEU A 143 4.79 -9.55 -11.73
C LEU A 143 4.58 -9.98 -10.28
N ILE A 144 3.34 -10.00 -9.78
CA ILE A 144 3.01 -10.48 -8.43
C ILE A 144 3.34 -11.97 -8.31
N GLU A 145 2.91 -12.77 -9.30
CA GLU A 145 3.14 -14.22 -9.34
C GLU A 145 4.64 -14.57 -9.33
N GLU A 146 5.42 -13.90 -10.18
CA GLU A 146 6.88 -14.08 -10.22
C GLU A 146 7.55 -13.74 -8.90
N ILE A 147 7.20 -12.60 -8.30
CA ILE A 147 7.77 -12.17 -7.01
C ILE A 147 7.39 -13.17 -5.91
N ARG A 148 6.13 -13.59 -5.84
CA ARG A 148 5.67 -14.55 -4.84
C ARG A 148 6.43 -15.88 -4.96
N THR A 149 6.54 -16.40 -6.18
CA THR A 149 7.30 -17.63 -6.46
C THR A 149 8.75 -17.51 -5.99
N ILE A 150 9.42 -16.41 -6.30
CA ILE A 150 10.82 -16.19 -5.88
C ILE A 150 10.91 -16.09 -4.36
N TYR A 151 10.01 -15.33 -3.72
CA TYR A 151 10.06 -15.12 -2.29
C TYR A 151 9.80 -16.42 -1.51
N ASP A 152 8.90 -17.26 -1.98
CA ASP A 152 8.61 -18.58 -1.40
C ASP A 152 9.79 -19.54 -1.57
N ASN A 153 10.41 -19.58 -2.77
CA ASN A 153 11.54 -20.45 -3.05
C ASN A 153 12.75 -20.19 -2.13
N TYR A 154 12.94 -18.95 -1.70
CA TYR A 154 14.10 -18.55 -0.89
C TYR A 154 13.73 -18.15 0.55
N GLY A 155 12.46 -18.22 0.94
CA GLY A 155 11.99 -17.89 2.27
C GLY A 155 12.22 -16.41 2.65
N PHE A 156 12.07 -15.48 1.72
CA PHE A 156 12.21 -14.05 2.02
C PHE A 156 11.06 -13.55 2.90
N ALA A 157 11.40 -12.80 3.95
CA ALA A 157 10.41 -12.19 4.86
C ALA A 157 9.80 -10.89 4.33
N THR A 158 10.29 -10.37 3.20
CA THR A 158 9.79 -9.14 2.59
C THR A 158 8.35 -9.35 2.11
N LYS A 159 7.43 -8.50 2.55
CA LYS A 159 6.02 -8.54 2.16
C LYS A 159 5.80 -7.92 0.78
N ILE A 160 4.99 -8.56 -0.06
CA ILE A 160 4.56 -8.04 -1.36
C ILE A 160 3.40 -7.08 -1.15
N LEU A 161 3.63 -5.80 -1.38
CA LEU A 161 2.64 -4.73 -1.30
C LEU A 161 2.23 -4.34 -2.73
N ALA A 162 1.19 -4.98 -3.27
CA ALA A 162 0.68 -4.67 -4.59
C ALA A 162 0.22 -3.20 -4.66
N ALA A 163 0.83 -2.42 -5.55
CA ALA A 163 0.61 -0.99 -5.69
C ALA A 163 0.13 -0.61 -7.09
N SER A 164 -0.31 0.63 -7.27
CA SER A 164 -0.90 1.10 -8.54
C SER A 164 -2.17 0.30 -8.91
N ILE A 165 -2.93 -0.14 -7.94
CA ILE A 165 -4.20 -0.83 -8.10
C ILE A 165 -5.23 0.13 -8.71
N ARG A 166 -5.91 -0.30 -9.79
CA ARG A 166 -6.83 0.55 -10.57
C ARG A 166 -8.32 0.22 -10.34
N HIS A 167 -8.63 -1.02 -9.99
CA HIS A 167 -10.01 -1.52 -9.87
C HIS A 167 -10.09 -2.77 -8.96
N SER A 168 -11.30 -3.17 -8.60
CA SER A 168 -11.57 -4.27 -7.67
C SER A 168 -11.07 -5.65 -8.16
N ILE A 169 -10.97 -5.87 -9.48
CA ILE A 169 -10.43 -7.11 -10.03
C ILE A 169 -8.95 -7.25 -9.67
N HIS A 170 -8.14 -6.17 -9.76
CA HIS A 170 -6.76 -6.20 -9.29
C HIS A 170 -6.64 -6.63 -7.83
N VAL A 171 -7.54 -6.15 -6.96
CA VAL A 171 -7.54 -6.52 -5.53
C VAL A 171 -7.76 -8.01 -5.36
N LYS A 172 -8.78 -8.56 -6.04
CA LYS A 172 -9.10 -9.99 -6.00
C LYS A 172 -7.95 -10.85 -6.53
N GLU A 173 -7.42 -10.51 -7.70
CA GLU A 173 -6.35 -11.30 -8.34
C GLU A 173 -5.05 -11.23 -7.52
N CYS A 174 -4.65 -10.05 -7.00
CA CYS A 174 -3.51 -9.94 -6.09
C CYS A 174 -3.68 -10.81 -4.83
N ALA A 175 -4.89 -10.87 -4.28
CA ALA A 175 -5.18 -11.73 -3.13
C ALA A 175 -5.04 -13.22 -3.48
N MET A 176 -5.51 -13.63 -4.67
CA MET A 176 -5.39 -15.01 -5.15
C MET A 176 -3.94 -15.41 -5.44
N LEU A 177 -3.12 -14.47 -5.90
CA LEU A 177 -1.69 -14.66 -6.19
C LEU A 177 -0.79 -14.56 -4.94
N GLY A 178 -1.37 -14.31 -3.76
CA GLY A 178 -0.63 -14.30 -2.50
C GLY A 178 0.12 -13.00 -2.21
N ALA A 179 -0.32 -11.87 -2.74
CA ALA A 179 0.17 -10.57 -2.26
C ALA A 179 -0.16 -10.40 -0.78
N ASP A 180 0.81 -9.94 0.02
CA ASP A 180 0.63 -9.77 1.46
C ASP A 180 -0.23 -8.54 1.78
N VAL A 181 -0.09 -7.49 0.97
CA VAL A 181 -0.76 -6.19 1.11
C VAL A 181 -1.26 -5.73 -0.26
N GLY A 182 -2.42 -5.08 -0.29
CA GLY A 182 -2.88 -4.32 -1.46
C GLY A 182 -3.10 -2.86 -1.06
N THR A 183 -2.38 -1.92 -1.68
CA THR A 183 -2.63 -0.49 -1.49
C THR A 183 -3.42 0.07 -2.67
N MET A 184 -4.52 0.75 -2.37
CA MET A 184 -5.47 1.20 -3.37
C MET A 184 -6.06 2.58 -3.06
N PRO A 185 -6.45 3.35 -4.10
CA PRO A 185 -7.18 4.60 -3.91
C PRO A 185 -8.51 4.38 -3.18
N PHE A 186 -8.96 5.39 -2.45
CA PHE A 186 -10.22 5.36 -1.69
C PHE A 186 -11.42 4.90 -2.54
N LYS A 187 -11.52 5.39 -3.79
CA LYS A 187 -12.58 4.99 -4.72
C LYS A 187 -12.57 3.49 -5.02
N VAL A 188 -11.39 2.89 -5.20
CA VAL A 188 -11.28 1.44 -5.45
C VAL A 188 -11.70 0.66 -4.21
N MET A 189 -11.28 1.09 -3.04
CA MET A 189 -11.68 0.47 -1.77
C MET A 189 -13.19 0.53 -1.56
N GLN A 190 -13.83 1.66 -1.88
CA GLN A 190 -15.31 1.77 -1.87
C GLN A 190 -15.99 0.79 -2.83
N GLN A 191 -15.42 0.53 -3.99
CA GLN A 191 -15.98 -0.42 -4.97
C GLN A 191 -16.07 -1.86 -4.44
N LEU A 192 -15.26 -2.22 -3.44
CA LEU A 192 -15.30 -3.56 -2.85
C LEU A 192 -16.61 -3.87 -2.13
N PHE A 193 -17.36 -2.84 -1.70
CA PHE A 193 -18.68 -3.01 -1.10
C PHE A 193 -19.81 -3.18 -2.13
N THR A 194 -19.57 -2.81 -3.39
CA THR A 194 -20.65 -2.65 -4.39
C THR A 194 -20.89 -3.97 -5.11
N HIS A 195 -22.10 -4.52 -4.93
CA HIS A 195 -22.56 -5.67 -5.71
C HIS A 195 -24.07 -5.58 -5.98
N PRO A 196 -24.54 -5.66 -7.23
CA PRO A 196 -25.98 -5.52 -7.55
C PRO A 196 -26.88 -6.51 -6.81
N LEU A 197 -26.42 -7.75 -6.60
CA LEU A 197 -27.21 -8.76 -5.88
C LEU A 197 -27.32 -8.45 -4.38
N THR A 198 -26.38 -7.74 -3.78
CA THR A 198 -26.49 -7.28 -2.39
C THR A 198 -27.61 -6.25 -2.26
N ASP A 199 -27.68 -5.29 -3.19
CA ASP A 199 -28.71 -4.25 -3.19
C ASP A 199 -30.12 -4.86 -3.41
N ILE A 200 -30.24 -5.78 -4.38
CA ILE A 200 -31.48 -6.50 -4.67
C ILE A 200 -31.90 -7.36 -3.46
N GLY A 201 -30.95 -8.07 -2.86
CA GLY A 201 -31.20 -8.92 -1.70
C GLY A 201 -31.68 -8.12 -0.48
N LEU A 202 -31.02 -7.00 -0.20
CA LEU A 202 -31.40 -6.11 0.90
C LEU A 202 -32.80 -5.53 0.70
N ALA A 203 -33.11 -5.04 -0.51
CA ALA A 203 -34.43 -4.51 -0.84
C ALA A 203 -35.52 -5.57 -0.63
N LYS A 204 -35.28 -6.81 -1.07
CA LYS A 204 -36.20 -7.93 -0.87
C LYS A 204 -36.41 -8.23 0.63
N PHE A 205 -35.35 -8.30 1.42
CA PHE A 205 -35.47 -8.59 2.87
C PHE A 205 -36.27 -7.50 3.59
N LEU A 206 -36.05 -6.24 3.23
CA LEU A 206 -36.83 -5.12 3.81
C LEU A 206 -38.31 -5.18 3.43
N ASP A 207 -38.65 -5.58 2.20
CA ASP A 207 -40.03 -5.75 1.75
C ASP A 207 -40.72 -6.91 2.46
N ASP A 208 -40.06 -8.06 2.56
CA ASP A 208 -40.57 -9.24 3.26
C ASP A 208 -40.78 -8.96 4.77
N HIS A 209 -39.87 -8.20 5.40
CA HIS A 209 -40.02 -7.77 6.80
C HIS A 209 -41.26 -6.87 6.98
N LYS A 210 -41.47 -5.87 6.11
CA LYS A 210 -42.66 -5.03 6.16
C LYS A 210 -43.97 -5.83 6.03
N LYS A 211 -44.00 -6.82 5.11
CA LYS A 211 -45.17 -7.69 4.94
C LYS A 211 -45.45 -8.59 6.14
N SER A 212 -44.40 -9.02 6.89
CA SER A 212 -44.57 -9.81 8.08
C SER A 212 -45.15 -9.04 9.28
N GLN A 213 -44.91 -7.71 9.33
CA GLN A 213 -45.42 -6.82 10.38
C GLN A 213 -46.89 -6.40 10.16
N LEU A 214 -47.42 -6.66 8.99
CA LEU A 214 -48.83 -6.36 8.63
C LEU A 214 -49.79 -7.54 8.86
N LYS A 215 -49.26 -8.65 9.38
CA LYS A 215 -50.03 -9.82 9.85
C LYS A 215 -50.07 -9.85 11.37
#